data_0c790930bc68d853e2aba2e8fdef5759
#
_entry.id   0c790930bc68d853e2aba2e8fdef5759
#
_cell.length_a   1.000
_cell.length_b   1.000
_cell.length_c   1.000
_cell.angle_alpha   90.00
_cell.angle_beta   90.00
_cell.angle_gamma   90.00
#
_symmetry.space_group_name_H-M   'P 1'
#
loop_
_entity.id
_entity.type
_entity.pdbx_description
1 polymer ?
#
loop_
_entity_poly.entity_id
_entity_poly.type
_entity_poly.pdbx_seq_one_letter_code
_entity_poly.pdbx_strand_id
1 'polypeptide(L)'
;MLALKYEGGKIFAADQSTKDLLTNGHFGTENSGRLELLPEEALYLIDVRNAECTYKNSKISFNKLAARFKKGGASIAKYFAYKDWRDRGLIAKSVHTEHKEPNKNPVKEYPSAPLKIPKIKVEGAFFKNDLITIIEDKDLGRQLYENLWFGQYGSYKIADHGSLNKLDIYETVFLMKHGVLHVDGYSQSDIINAAKTKHADFSKLYDVYADWREHGYVIKTGFKFGTHFRVYFPGAKPTKADTENWIHSKHVLQVFPKNTKLLISEWSRAVRVAHSVRKTFILAIPGRASSKKSKPRIDMLLYHRHGGVADSPETDPPKYAMLAFSEEEYIGGVELSSAIAAAKDMKMDVMLAIMDRETAITYYRIQQITLPNSSHEYYEIDWIQP
;
A
#
# COMPACT_ATOMS: atom_id res chain seq x y z
N MET A 1 24.18 -30.55 18.82
CA MET A 1 22.89 -29.93 19.21
C MET A 1 23.13 -28.43 19.26
N LEU A 2 22.26 -27.60 18.66
CA LEU A 2 22.44 -26.16 18.72
C LEU A 2 22.07 -25.64 20.12
N ALA A 3 22.99 -24.94 20.77
CA ALA A 3 22.85 -24.42 22.13
C ALA A 3 22.75 -22.89 22.12
N LEU A 4 21.66 -22.36 22.67
CA LEU A 4 21.38 -20.94 22.79
C LEU A 4 21.33 -20.50 24.26
N LYS A 5 21.70 -19.26 24.52
CA LYS A 5 21.62 -18.64 25.84
C LYS A 5 20.85 -17.34 25.80
N TYR A 6 19.79 -17.23 26.61
CA TYR A 6 19.06 -15.99 26.84
C TYR A 6 19.61 -15.27 28.05
N GLU A 7 20.17 -14.06 27.87
CA GLU A 7 20.83 -13.28 28.91
C GLU A 7 20.66 -11.78 28.66
N GLY A 8 20.33 -11.00 29.69
CA GLY A 8 20.22 -9.55 29.58
C GLY A 8 19.19 -9.04 28.55
N GLY A 9 18.14 -9.84 28.27
CA GLY A 9 17.14 -9.48 27.25
C GLY A 9 17.52 -9.87 25.82
N LYS A 10 18.68 -10.46 25.59
CA LYS A 10 19.24 -10.86 24.29
C LYS A 10 19.49 -12.35 24.21
N ILE A 11 19.58 -12.88 23.00
CA ILE A 11 19.87 -14.30 22.76
C ILE A 11 21.19 -14.43 22.03
N PHE A 12 22.00 -15.39 22.48
CA PHE A 12 23.34 -15.64 21.92
C PHE A 12 23.54 -17.11 21.62
N ALA A 13 24.45 -17.43 20.69
CA ALA A 13 25.05 -18.75 20.58
C ALA A 13 25.80 -19.07 21.89
N ALA A 14 25.58 -20.26 22.47
CA ALA A 14 26.10 -20.61 23.78
C ALA A 14 27.57 -21.07 23.75
N ASP A 15 28.01 -21.63 22.62
CA ASP A 15 29.36 -22.15 22.41
C ASP A 15 29.87 -21.87 20.99
N GLN A 16 31.18 -22.08 20.77
CA GLN A 16 31.83 -21.77 19.50
C GLN A 16 31.30 -22.64 18.35
N SER A 17 31.06 -23.94 18.55
CA SER A 17 30.51 -24.83 17.53
C SER A 17 29.12 -24.37 17.04
N THR A 18 28.26 -23.97 17.99
CA THR A 18 26.96 -23.37 17.65
C THR A 18 27.14 -22.05 16.92
N LYS A 19 28.07 -21.18 17.34
CA LYS A 19 28.36 -19.91 16.66
C LYS A 19 28.74 -20.16 15.21
N ASP A 20 29.68 -21.07 14.92
CA ASP A 20 30.16 -21.36 13.59
C ASP A 20 29.05 -21.91 12.68
N LEU A 21 28.25 -22.85 13.17
CA LEU A 21 27.11 -23.40 12.44
C LEU A 21 26.05 -22.35 12.10
N LEU A 22 25.75 -21.46 13.05
CA LEU A 22 24.75 -20.40 12.85
C LEU A 22 25.28 -19.33 11.90
N THR A 23 26.55 -18.95 11.98
CA THR A 23 27.18 -17.99 11.05
C THR A 23 27.14 -18.53 9.62
N ASN A 24 27.54 -19.79 9.41
CA ASN A 24 27.46 -20.44 8.09
C ASN A 24 26.03 -20.54 7.56
N GLY A 25 25.03 -20.60 8.43
CA GLY A 25 23.61 -20.58 8.10
C GLY A 25 23.02 -19.17 7.96
N HIS A 26 23.86 -18.13 8.00
CA HIS A 26 23.46 -16.72 7.98
C HIS A 26 22.48 -16.33 9.11
N PHE A 27 22.59 -16.93 10.30
CA PHE A 27 21.86 -16.52 11.49
C PHE A 27 22.67 -15.52 12.32
N GLY A 28 21.98 -14.66 13.02
CA GLY A 28 22.54 -13.72 13.99
C GLY A 28 23.39 -12.61 13.36
N THR A 29 23.87 -11.75 14.25
CA THR A 29 24.82 -10.67 13.93
C THR A 29 25.93 -10.70 14.99
N GLU A 30 27.18 -10.59 14.57
CA GLU A 30 28.29 -10.54 15.50
C GLU A 30 28.31 -9.19 16.22
N ASN A 31 28.33 -9.25 17.55
CA ASN A 31 28.40 -8.08 18.42
C ASN A 31 29.32 -8.35 19.59
N SER A 32 30.43 -7.60 19.67
CA SER A 32 31.43 -7.71 20.73
C SER A 32 31.92 -9.15 20.96
N GLY A 33 32.21 -9.89 19.89
CA GLY A 33 32.73 -11.26 19.92
C GLY A 33 31.66 -12.35 20.17
N ARG A 34 30.40 -11.97 20.37
CA ARG A 34 29.26 -12.89 20.56
C ARG A 34 28.32 -12.82 19.36
N LEU A 35 27.78 -13.96 18.94
CA LEU A 35 26.74 -14.02 17.91
C LEU A 35 25.39 -13.78 18.58
N GLU A 36 24.84 -12.59 18.39
CA GLU A 36 23.53 -12.18 18.87
C GLU A 36 22.44 -12.53 17.84
N LEU A 37 21.37 -13.16 18.30
CA LEU A 37 20.23 -13.59 17.48
C LEU A 37 19.04 -12.68 17.66
N LEU A 38 18.30 -12.45 16.56
CA LEU A 38 16.96 -11.89 16.67
C LEU A 38 16.02 -12.85 17.42
N PRO A 39 14.97 -12.34 18.11
CA PRO A 39 13.95 -13.17 18.69
C PRO A 39 13.36 -14.21 17.74
N GLU A 40 13.08 -13.79 16.50
CA GLU A 40 12.51 -14.61 15.45
C GLU A 40 13.47 -15.72 14.99
N GLU A 41 14.77 -15.43 14.91
CA GLU A 41 15.80 -16.41 14.61
C GLU A 41 15.88 -17.49 15.70
N ALA A 42 15.91 -17.08 16.97
CA ALA A 42 15.97 -18.02 18.07
C ALA A 42 14.73 -18.91 18.16
N LEU A 43 13.53 -18.33 17.96
CA LEU A 43 12.28 -19.10 17.91
C LEU A 43 12.28 -20.08 16.74
N TYR A 44 12.78 -19.71 15.57
CA TYR A 44 12.94 -20.58 14.40
C TYR A 44 13.91 -21.74 14.71
N LEU A 45 15.05 -21.46 15.32
CA LEU A 45 16.02 -22.48 15.66
C LEU A 45 15.47 -23.49 16.67
N ILE A 46 14.67 -23.04 17.64
CA ILE A 46 14.00 -23.92 18.61
C ILE A 46 12.93 -24.78 17.93
N ASP A 47 12.07 -24.17 17.10
CA ASP A 47 10.95 -24.85 16.45
C ASP A 47 11.40 -25.81 15.32
N VAL A 48 12.30 -25.34 14.45
CA VAL A 48 12.63 -26.04 13.19
C VAL A 48 13.95 -26.81 13.27
N ARG A 49 14.92 -26.33 14.06
CA ARG A 49 16.27 -26.90 14.17
C ARG A 49 16.53 -27.61 15.49
N ASN A 50 15.51 -27.78 16.34
CA ASN A 50 15.61 -28.42 17.65
C ASN A 50 16.71 -27.84 18.54
N ALA A 51 16.95 -26.51 18.46
CA ALA A 51 17.91 -25.84 19.31
C ALA A 51 17.44 -25.80 20.77
N GLU A 52 18.34 -25.94 21.71
CA GLU A 52 18.04 -25.77 23.12
C GLU A 52 18.44 -24.37 23.59
N CYS A 53 17.50 -23.64 24.22
CA CYS A 53 17.78 -22.34 24.81
C CYS A 53 17.76 -22.43 26.33
N THR A 54 18.76 -21.84 26.98
CA THR A 54 18.88 -21.79 28.44
C THR A 54 18.72 -20.36 28.97
N TYR A 55 18.05 -20.23 30.10
CA TYR A 55 17.94 -19.02 30.89
C TYR A 55 18.22 -19.32 32.36
N LYS A 56 19.20 -18.65 32.98
CA LYS A 56 19.63 -18.90 34.35
C LYS A 56 19.90 -20.40 34.62
N ASN A 57 20.65 -21.04 33.72
CA ASN A 57 21.03 -22.45 33.71
C ASN A 57 19.85 -23.45 33.65
N SER A 58 18.65 -23.00 33.28
CA SER A 58 17.49 -23.87 33.09
C SER A 58 16.99 -23.75 31.64
N LYS A 59 16.49 -24.85 31.05
CA LYS A 59 15.91 -24.87 29.71
C LYS A 59 14.64 -24.02 29.70
N ILE A 60 14.56 -23.14 28.68
CA ILE A 60 13.37 -22.31 28.41
C ILE A 60 12.64 -22.83 27.18
N SER A 61 11.31 -23.00 27.29
CA SER A 61 10.47 -23.43 26.16
C SER A 61 10.21 -22.30 25.18
N PHE A 62 9.82 -22.66 23.96
CA PHE A 62 9.38 -21.71 22.90
C PHE A 62 8.37 -20.68 23.45
N ASN A 63 7.28 -21.14 24.08
CA ASN A 63 6.24 -20.24 24.59
C ASN A 63 6.76 -19.29 25.69
N LYS A 64 7.62 -19.77 26.57
CA LYS A 64 8.22 -18.94 27.65
C LYS A 64 9.18 -17.90 27.05
N LEU A 65 9.91 -18.24 25.99
CA LEU A 65 10.80 -17.32 25.30
C LEU A 65 10.00 -16.29 24.51
N ALA A 66 9.03 -16.71 23.70
CA ALA A 66 8.14 -15.83 22.93
C ALA A 66 7.40 -14.82 23.84
N ALA A 67 6.90 -15.26 25.00
CA ALA A 67 6.22 -14.39 25.96
C ALA A 67 7.12 -13.28 26.53
N ARG A 68 8.45 -13.46 26.57
CA ARG A 68 9.39 -12.44 27.02
C ARG A 68 9.53 -11.32 26.01
N PHE A 69 9.49 -11.64 24.73
CA PHE A 69 9.58 -10.65 23.65
C PHE A 69 8.26 -9.91 23.41
N LYS A 70 7.12 -10.52 23.71
CA LYS A 70 5.80 -9.87 23.65
C LYS A 70 5.75 -8.57 24.48
N LYS A 71 6.43 -8.52 25.61
CA LYS A 71 6.52 -7.30 26.44
C LYS A 71 7.24 -6.14 25.74
N GLY A 72 8.09 -6.42 24.74
CA GLY A 72 8.78 -5.44 23.90
C GLY A 72 8.04 -5.08 22.60
N GLY A 73 6.76 -5.47 22.44
CA GLY A 73 5.98 -5.22 21.24
C GLY A 73 6.26 -6.18 20.07
N ALA A 74 6.98 -7.29 20.31
CA ALA A 74 7.16 -8.30 19.29
C ALA A 74 5.86 -9.06 19.05
N SER A 75 5.39 -9.06 17.79
CA SER A 75 4.24 -9.84 17.36
C SER A 75 4.68 -11.24 16.95
N ILE A 76 3.86 -12.25 17.21
CA ILE A 76 4.12 -13.61 16.72
C ILE A 76 4.12 -13.66 15.17
N ALA A 77 3.45 -12.72 14.52
CA ALA A 77 3.46 -12.57 13.07
C ALA A 77 4.89 -12.38 12.53
N LYS A 78 5.78 -11.69 13.25
CA LYS A 78 7.19 -11.55 12.85
C LYS A 78 7.90 -12.89 12.79
N TYR A 79 7.65 -13.75 13.77
CA TYR A 79 8.20 -15.10 13.78
C TYR A 79 7.71 -15.92 12.58
N PHE A 80 6.40 -15.94 12.31
CA PHE A 80 5.86 -16.70 11.18
C PHE A 80 6.32 -16.14 9.83
N ALA A 81 6.42 -14.80 9.68
CA ALA A 81 6.97 -14.19 8.49
C ALA A 81 8.47 -14.55 8.29
N TYR A 82 9.26 -14.52 9.36
CA TYR A 82 10.65 -14.99 9.34
C TYR A 82 10.73 -16.47 8.95
N LYS A 83 9.92 -17.33 9.59
CA LYS A 83 9.87 -18.76 9.32
C LYS A 83 9.55 -19.06 7.87
N ASP A 84 8.46 -18.51 7.32
CA ASP A 84 8.06 -18.72 5.92
C ASP A 84 9.16 -18.28 4.95
N TRP A 85 9.82 -17.14 5.23
CA TRP A 85 10.92 -16.66 4.39
C TRP A 85 12.11 -17.62 4.41
N ARG A 86 12.50 -18.12 5.59
CA ARG A 86 13.59 -19.08 5.76
C ARG A 86 13.28 -20.47 5.21
N ASP A 87 12.04 -20.94 5.34
CA ASP A 87 11.60 -22.24 4.80
C ASP A 87 11.63 -22.26 3.26
N ARG A 88 11.56 -21.10 2.61
CA ARG A 88 11.80 -20.94 1.16
C ARG A 88 13.29 -20.92 0.78
N GLY A 89 14.19 -21.07 1.74
CA GLY A 89 15.64 -21.00 1.52
C GLY A 89 16.17 -19.58 1.33
N LEU A 90 15.41 -18.54 1.74
CA LEU A 90 15.80 -17.14 1.63
C LEU A 90 16.34 -16.63 2.98
N ILE A 91 17.08 -15.52 2.93
CA ILE A 91 17.74 -14.95 4.11
C ILE A 91 17.02 -13.68 4.56
N ALA A 92 16.81 -13.54 5.87
CA ALA A 92 16.34 -12.33 6.51
C ALA A 92 17.30 -11.92 7.63
N LYS A 93 17.60 -10.62 7.74
CA LYS A 93 18.55 -10.05 8.70
C LYS A 93 17.95 -8.89 9.47
N SER A 94 18.59 -8.57 10.59
CA SER A 94 18.29 -7.36 11.36
C SER A 94 18.55 -6.10 10.52
N VAL A 95 17.75 -5.05 10.72
CA VAL A 95 17.97 -3.71 10.15
C VAL A 95 19.29 -3.08 10.62
N HIS A 96 19.87 -3.58 11.69
CA HIS A 96 21.15 -3.10 12.24
C HIS A 96 22.36 -3.91 11.74
N THR A 97 22.12 -4.93 10.90
CA THR A 97 23.22 -5.69 10.28
C THR A 97 23.87 -4.85 9.19
N GLU A 98 25.19 -4.78 9.19
CA GLU A 98 25.92 -4.20 8.06
C GLU A 98 25.56 -4.92 6.77
N HIS A 99 25.27 -4.17 5.73
CA HIS A 99 24.86 -4.72 4.44
C HIS A 99 25.40 -3.86 3.29
N LYS A 100 25.57 -4.47 2.13
CA LYS A 100 25.89 -3.75 0.91
C LYS A 100 24.74 -2.82 0.54
N GLU A 101 25.06 -1.62 0.05
CA GLU A 101 24.05 -0.71 -0.43
C GLU A 101 23.36 -1.25 -1.68
N PRO A 102 22.01 -1.34 -1.70
CA PRO A 102 21.28 -1.66 -2.91
C PRO A 102 21.45 -0.58 -3.99
N ASN A 103 21.36 -0.99 -5.25
CA ASN A 103 21.19 -0.03 -6.33
C ASN A 103 19.84 0.67 -6.18
N LYS A 104 19.82 1.98 -6.45
CA LYS A 104 18.57 2.75 -6.37
C LYS A 104 17.57 2.23 -7.40
N ASN A 105 16.44 1.71 -6.94
CA ASN A 105 15.33 1.38 -7.81
C ASN A 105 14.76 2.68 -8.42
N PRO A 106 14.60 2.76 -9.75
CA PRO A 106 13.95 3.92 -10.35
C PRO A 106 12.51 3.98 -9.87
N VAL A 107 12.08 5.17 -9.43
CA VAL A 107 10.67 5.40 -9.11
C VAL A 107 9.89 5.47 -10.43
N LYS A 108 8.83 4.69 -10.52
CA LYS A 108 7.96 4.66 -11.71
C LYS A 108 7.21 5.97 -11.84
N GLU A 109 7.44 6.68 -12.92
CA GLU A 109 6.70 7.89 -13.25
C GLU A 109 5.47 7.55 -14.09
N TYR A 110 4.32 8.07 -13.70
CA TYR A 110 3.08 7.89 -14.42
C TYR A 110 2.93 9.01 -15.47
N PRO A 111 2.44 8.68 -16.69
CA PRO A 111 2.28 9.68 -17.73
C PRO A 111 1.30 10.77 -17.31
N SER A 112 1.57 12.01 -17.71
CA SER A 112 0.72 13.16 -17.46
C SER A 112 0.37 13.83 -18.79
N ALA A 113 -0.92 14.10 -18.98
CA ALA A 113 -1.45 14.89 -20.07
C ALA A 113 -2.47 15.88 -19.50
N PRO A 114 -2.04 17.10 -19.11
CA PRO A 114 -2.87 18.05 -18.39
C PRO A 114 -4.24 18.26 -19.05
N LEU A 115 -5.30 18.17 -18.23
CA LEU A 115 -6.67 18.28 -18.69
C LEU A 115 -6.95 19.69 -19.17
N LYS A 116 -7.37 19.82 -20.44
CA LYS A 116 -7.82 21.09 -21.01
C LYS A 116 -9.30 21.28 -20.70
N ILE A 117 -9.60 22.16 -19.76
CA ILE A 117 -10.98 22.48 -19.38
C ILE A 117 -11.62 23.38 -20.47
N PRO A 118 -12.77 23.01 -21.03
CA PRO A 118 -13.42 23.81 -22.06
C PRO A 118 -14.03 25.10 -21.47
N LYS A 119 -14.03 26.16 -22.24
CA LYS A 119 -14.66 27.45 -21.90
C LYS A 119 -16.19 27.40 -22.18
N ILE A 120 -16.90 26.50 -21.53
CA ILE A 120 -18.36 26.37 -21.62
C ILE A 120 -18.97 26.62 -20.25
N LYS A 121 -20.25 26.98 -20.23
CA LYS A 121 -21.04 27.09 -18.99
C LYS A 121 -22.24 26.16 -19.09
N VAL A 122 -22.43 25.38 -18.08
CA VAL A 122 -23.46 24.35 -18.02
C VAL A 122 -24.26 24.53 -16.73
N GLU A 123 -25.59 24.48 -16.81
CA GLU A 123 -26.47 24.49 -15.66
C GLU A 123 -26.78 23.07 -15.20
N GLY A 124 -26.85 22.86 -13.89
CA GLY A 124 -27.20 21.57 -13.30
C GLY A 124 -28.05 21.69 -12.04
N ALA A 125 -28.85 20.68 -11.77
CA ALA A 125 -29.64 20.55 -10.54
C ALA A 125 -28.97 19.56 -9.59
N PHE A 126 -28.67 19.99 -8.35
CA PHE A 126 -28.01 19.15 -7.34
C PHE A 126 -29.02 18.46 -6.42
N PHE A 127 -28.94 17.16 -6.36
CA PHE A 127 -29.73 16.30 -5.50
C PHE A 127 -28.93 15.96 -4.24
N LYS A 128 -29.13 16.74 -3.19
CA LYS A 128 -28.33 16.72 -1.95
C LYS A 128 -28.33 15.35 -1.25
N ASN A 129 -29.47 14.65 -1.30
CA ASN A 129 -29.59 13.35 -0.63
C ASN A 129 -28.77 12.25 -1.31
N ASP A 130 -28.60 12.34 -2.63
CA ASP A 130 -27.90 11.35 -3.44
C ASP A 130 -26.48 11.78 -3.78
N LEU A 131 -26.13 13.07 -3.53
CA LEU A 131 -24.87 13.70 -3.91
C LEU A 131 -24.60 13.60 -5.42
N ILE A 132 -25.65 13.79 -6.23
CA ILE A 132 -25.61 13.73 -7.69
C ILE A 132 -26.07 15.06 -8.26
N THR A 133 -25.42 15.50 -9.33
CA THR A 133 -25.90 16.64 -10.15
C THR A 133 -26.37 16.14 -11.51
N ILE A 134 -27.53 16.60 -11.93
CA ILE A 134 -28.11 16.28 -13.24
C ILE A 134 -27.99 17.48 -14.16
N ILE A 135 -27.46 17.26 -15.36
CA ILE A 135 -27.40 18.20 -16.47
C ILE A 135 -28.48 17.78 -17.48
N GLU A 136 -29.45 18.67 -17.76
CA GLU A 136 -30.53 18.43 -18.70
C GLU A 136 -30.18 18.88 -20.13
N ASP A 137 -29.25 19.84 -20.28
CA ASP A 137 -28.78 20.25 -21.57
C ASP A 137 -28.12 19.08 -22.32
N LYS A 138 -28.81 18.58 -23.33
CA LYS A 138 -28.42 17.36 -24.04
C LYS A 138 -27.06 17.51 -24.73
N ASP A 139 -26.80 18.64 -25.35
CA ASP A 139 -25.61 18.85 -26.19
C ASP A 139 -24.38 19.11 -25.31
N LEU A 140 -24.49 19.99 -24.32
CA LEU A 140 -23.43 20.26 -23.36
C LEU A 140 -23.14 19.07 -22.46
N GLY A 141 -24.18 18.37 -21.98
CA GLY A 141 -24.04 17.17 -21.20
C GLY A 141 -23.34 16.04 -21.98
N ARG A 142 -23.68 15.86 -23.26
CA ARG A 142 -23.03 14.92 -24.16
C ARG A 142 -21.59 15.30 -24.44
N GLN A 143 -21.30 16.57 -24.69
CA GLN A 143 -19.94 17.10 -24.93
C GLN A 143 -19.03 16.84 -23.71
N LEU A 144 -19.48 17.10 -22.49
CA LEU A 144 -18.73 16.81 -21.25
C LEU A 144 -18.43 15.33 -21.11
N TYR A 145 -19.40 14.47 -21.43
CA TYR A 145 -19.24 13.03 -21.35
C TYR A 145 -18.30 12.47 -22.43
N GLU A 146 -18.52 12.75 -23.68
CA GLU A 146 -17.76 12.15 -24.79
C GLU A 146 -16.32 12.66 -24.89
N ASN A 147 -16.10 13.96 -24.65
CA ASN A 147 -14.79 14.57 -24.79
C ASN A 147 -13.89 14.43 -23.55
N LEU A 148 -14.49 14.49 -22.36
CA LEU A 148 -13.74 14.57 -21.10
C LEU A 148 -14.13 13.47 -20.10
N TRP A 149 -15.11 12.68 -20.45
CA TRP A 149 -15.71 11.65 -19.62
C TRP A 149 -16.12 12.15 -18.21
N PHE A 150 -16.79 13.32 -18.16
CA PHE A 150 -17.51 13.76 -16.97
C PHE A 150 -18.92 13.20 -16.97
N GLY A 151 -19.33 12.64 -15.86
CA GLY A 151 -20.67 12.09 -15.64
C GLY A 151 -20.90 10.73 -16.30
N GLN A 152 -22.17 10.37 -16.30
CA GLN A 152 -22.76 9.25 -17.02
C GLN A 152 -23.93 9.76 -17.84
N TYR A 153 -23.69 9.91 -19.16
CA TYR A 153 -24.71 10.31 -20.12
C TYR A 153 -25.60 9.13 -20.49
N GLY A 154 -26.90 9.36 -20.66
CA GLY A 154 -27.87 8.28 -20.95
C GLY A 154 -27.91 7.20 -19.85
N SER A 155 -28.05 5.95 -20.26
CA SER A 155 -27.99 4.79 -19.37
C SER A 155 -26.59 4.18 -19.31
N TYR A 156 -26.27 3.46 -18.24
CA TYR A 156 -24.97 2.81 -18.07
C TYR A 156 -24.70 1.85 -19.22
N LYS A 157 -23.62 2.08 -19.97
CA LYS A 157 -23.21 1.38 -21.20
C LYS A 157 -24.13 1.53 -22.41
N ILE A 158 -25.19 2.35 -22.33
CA ILE A 158 -26.14 2.62 -23.44
C ILE A 158 -26.36 4.12 -23.48
N ALA A 159 -25.40 4.86 -24.05
CA ALA A 159 -25.43 6.32 -24.03
C ALA A 159 -26.65 6.93 -24.76
N ASP A 160 -27.18 6.27 -25.78
CA ASP A 160 -28.34 6.76 -26.54
C ASP A 160 -29.69 6.45 -25.86
N HIS A 161 -29.70 5.81 -24.69
CA HIS A 161 -30.90 5.56 -23.92
C HIS A 161 -31.06 6.61 -22.81
N GLY A 162 -31.70 7.70 -23.14
CA GLY A 162 -31.85 8.91 -22.33
C GLY A 162 -30.87 10.02 -22.71
N SER A 163 -31.12 11.26 -22.26
CA SER A 163 -30.35 12.45 -22.63
C SER A 163 -29.75 13.20 -21.44
N LEU A 164 -29.97 12.72 -20.22
CA LEU A 164 -29.44 13.35 -19.02
C LEU A 164 -27.99 12.94 -18.78
N ASN A 165 -27.14 13.90 -18.39
CA ASN A 165 -25.83 13.61 -17.86
C ASN A 165 -25.83 13.72 -16.33
N LYS A 166 -25.38 12.66 -15.65
CA LYS A 166 -25.37 12.53 -14.19
C LYS A 166 -23.93 12.58 -13.69
N LEU A 167 -23.60 13.67 -13.00
CA LEU A 167 -22.29 13.88 -12.36
C LEU A 167 -22.30 13.33 -10.94
N ASP A 168 -21.24 12.66 -10.52
CA ASP A 168 -21.03 12.38 -9.10
C ASP A 168 -20.56 13.65 -8.34
N ILE A 169 -20.43 13.53 -7.03
CA ILE A 169 -20.08 14.68 -6.18
C ILE A 169 -18.70 15.24 -6.47
N TYR A 170 -17.71 14.38 -6.82
CA TYR A 170 -16.34 14.83 -7.12
C TYR A 170 -16.31 15.56 -8.45
N GLU A 171 -17.00 15.06 -9.46
CA GLU A 171 -17.15 15.68 -10.76
C GLU A 171 -17.88 17.03 -10.67
N THR A 172 -18.94 17.09 -9.85
CA THR A 172 -19.70 18.32 -9.56
C THR A 172 -18.79 19.39 -9.00
N VAL A 173 -18.10 19.11 -7.89
CA VAL A 173 -17.21 20.08 -7.24
C VAL A 173 -16.05 20.49 -8.17
N PHE A 174 -15.50 19.55 -8.93
CA PHE A 174 -14.43 19.83 -9.87
C PHE A 174 -14.86 20.80 -10.97
N LEU A 175 -15.99 20.55 -11.63
CA LEU A 175 -16.50 21.41 -12.70
C LEU A 175 -16.92 22.78 -12.20
N MET A 176 -17.50 22.88 -11.00
CA MET A 176 -17.79 24.18 -10.35
C MET A 176 -16.51 24.97 -10.05
N LYS A 177 -15.49 24.33 -9.51
CA LYS A 177 -14.18 24.95 -9.22
C LYS A 177 -13.53 25.53 -10.49
N HIS A 178 -13.74 24.89 -11.61
CA HIS A 178 -13.22 25.34 -12.91
C HIS A 178 -14.18 26.29 -13.67
N GLY A 179 -15.29 26.71 -13.06
CA GLY A 179 -16.27 27.65 -13.65
C GLY A 179 -17.03 27.10 -14.86
N VAL A 180 -17.08 25.79 -15.01
CA VAL A 180 -17.82 25.09 -16.08
C VAL A 180 -19.26 24.82 -15.68
N LEU A 181 -19.48 24.39 -14.43
CA LEU A 181 -20.79 24.03 -13.91
C LEU A 181 -21.31 25.12 -12.98
N HIS A 182 -22.54 25.55 -13.18
CA HIS A 182 -23.34 26.34 -12.26
C HIS A 182 -24.48 25.48 -11.72
N VAL A 183 -24.76 25.57 -10.41
CA VAL A 183 -25.83 24.84 -9.75
C VAL A 183 -26.72 25.85 -9.05
N ASP A 184 -27.96 25.98 -9.52
CA ASP A 184 -28.90 26.95 -8.95
C ASP A 184 -29.19 26.66 -7.47
N GLY A 185 -29.18 27.72 -6.67
CA GLY A 185 -29.45 27.65 -5.23
C GLY A 185 -28.33 27.03 -4.37
N TYR A 186 -27.19 26.66 -4.94
CA TYR A 186 -26.05 26.10 -4.20
C TYR A 186 -24.74 26.72 -4.58
N SER A 187 -24.00 27.22 -3.60
CA SER A 187 -22.60 27.53 -3.77
C SER A 187 -21.72 26.25 -3.75
N GLN A 188 -20.48 26.35 -4.24
CA GLN A 188 -19.52 25.25 -4.14
C GLN A 188 -19.30 24.81 -2.68
N SER A 189 -19.28 25.76 -1.74
CA SER A 189 -19.13 25.47 -0.30
C SER A 189 -20.34 24.70 0.27
N ASP A 190 -21.55 24.99 -0.17
CA ASP A 190 -22.75 24.28 0.26
C ASP A 190 -22.71 22.81 -0.16
N ILE A 191 -22.29 22.56 -1.40
CA ILE A 191 -22.13 21.20 -1.95
C ILE A 191 -21.03 20.43 -1.23
N ILE A 192 -19.88 21.06 -0.98
CA ILE A 192 -18.78 20.46 -0.20
C ILE A 192 -19.24 20.13 1.23
N ASN A 193 -19.99 21.02 1.87
CA ASN A 193 -20.51 20.79 3.22
C ASN A 193 -21.53 19.64 3.25
N ALA A 194 -22.41 19.55 2.25
CA ALA A 194 -23.31 18.43 2.09
C ALA A 194 -22.56 17.09 1.94
N ALA A 195 -21.48 17.07 1.15
CA ALA A 195 -20.63 15.89 1.00
C ALA A 195 -19.90 15.52 2.30
N LYS A 196 -19.35 16.49 3.02
CA LYS A 196 -18.66 16.26 4.31
C LYS A 196 -19.58 15.71 5.40
N THR A 197 -20.85 16.06 5.37
CA THR A 197 -21.84 15.53 6.31
C THR A 197 -22.03 14.01 6.15
N LYS A 198 -21.90 13.50 4.93
CA LYS A 198 -21.98 12.06 4.62
C LYS A 198 -20.63 11.34 4.65
N HIS A 199 -19.56 12.03 4.30
CA HIS A 199 -18.22 11.49 4.18
C HIS A 199 -17.20 12.42 4.84
N ALA A 200 -16.84 12.15 6.09
CA ALA A 200 -15.95 13.00 6.89
C ALA A 200 -14.61 13.32 6.20
N ASP A 201 -14.06 12.36 5.43
CA ASP A 201 -12.82 12.50 4.69
C ASP A 201 -12.98 13.05 3.25
N PHE A 202 -14.18 13.56 2.90
CA PHE A 202 -14.50 14.01 1.54
C PHE A 202 -13.43 14.93 0.96
N SER A 203 -12.96 15.92 1.72
CA SER A 203 -11.93 16.86 1.20
C SER A 203 -10.65 16.16 0.75
N LYS A 204 -10.19 15.17 1.51
CA LYS A 204 -8.96 14.41 1.18
C LYS A 204 -9.15 13.51 -0.04
N LEU A 205 -10.36 12.93 -0.17
CA LEU A 205 -10.73 12.15 -1.34
C LEU A 205 -10.82 13.06 -2.57
N TYR A 206 -11.41 14.25 -2.42
CA TYR A 206 -11.52 15.23 -3.50
C TYR A 206 -10.15 15.75 -3.94
N ASP A 207 -9.23 16.03 -3.01
CA ASP A 207 -7.88 16.49 -3.34
C ASP A 207 -7.15 15.45 -4.22
N VAL A 208 -7.25 14.18 -3.87
CA VAL A 208 -6.68 13.08 -4.67
C VAL A 208 -7.40 12.94 -6.02
N TYR A 209 -8.75 13.03 -6.03
CA TYR A 209 -9.53 13.01 -7.27
C TYR A 209 -9.10 14.13 -8.21
N ALA A 210 -8.99 15.35 -7.71
CA ALA A 210 -8.62 16.53 -8.49
C ALA A 210 -7.20 16.41 -9.05
N ASP A 211 -6.25 15.97 -8.21
CA ASP A 211 -4.86 15.78 -8.63
C ASP A 211 -4.76 14.83 -9.85
N TRP A 212 -5.40 13.68 -9.80
CA TRP A 212 -5.42 12.74 -10.93
C TRP A 212 -6.16 13.30 -12.14
N ARG A 213 -7.28 14.03 -11.94
CA ARG A 213 -8.03 14.64 -13.03
C ARG A 213 -7.23 15.74 -13.73
N GLU A 214 -6.53 16.58 -12.98
CA GLU A 214 -5.68 17.65 -13.53
C GLU A 214 -4.52 17.09 -14.37
N HIS A 215 -4.02 15.88 -14.03
CA HIS A 215 -3.04 15.14 -14.83
C HIS A 215 -3.63 14.40 -16.05
N GLY A 216 -4.93 14.58 -16.31
CA GLY A 216 -5.61 14.04 -17.50
C GLY A 216 -6.18 12.64 -17.36
N TYR A 217 -6.09 12.03 -16.19
CA TYR A 217 -6.71 10.74 -15.94
C TYR A 217 -8.22 10.84 -15.82
N VAL A 218 -8.92 9.79 -16.23
CA VAL A 218 -10.36 9.68 -15.96
C VAL A 218 -10.54 8.87 -14.68
N ILE A 219 -11.19 9.51 -13.70
CA ILE A 219 -11.46 8.93 -12.39
C ILE A 219 -12.96 8.70 -12.26
N LYS A 220 -13.35 7.48 -11.92
CA LYS A 220 -14.75 7.09 -11.69
C LYS A 220 -14.87 6.31 -10.40
N THR A 221 -16.11 6.16 -9.89
CA THR A 221 -16.34 5.38 -8.66
C THR A 221 -15.71 3.99 -8.71
N GLY A 222 -15.05 3.60 -7.63
CA GLY A 222 -14.45 2.28 -7.41
C GLY A 222 -15.36 1.30 -6.69
N PHE A 223 -16.63 1.66 -6.42
CA PHE A 223 -17.58 0.91 -5.60
C PHE A 223 -17.61 -0.60 -5.88
N LYS A 224 -17.61 -1.01 -7.17
CA LYS A 224 -17.62 -2.43 -7.57
C LYS A 224 -16.35 -3.21 -7.17
N PHE A 225 -15.29 -2.52 -6.79
CA PHE A 225 -13.99 -3.09 -6.43
C PHE A 225 -13.65 -2.91 -4.95
N GLY A 226 -14.58 -2.35 -4.16
CA GLY A 226 -14.35 -2.04 -2.75
C GLY A 226 -13.29 -0.96 -2.51
N THR A 227 -13.08 -0.07 -3.49
CA THR A 227 -12.13 1.05 -3.43
C THR A 227 -12.85 2.38 -3.68
N HIS A 228 -12.19 3.50 -3.36
CA HIS A 228 -12.78 4.81 -3.61
C HIS A 228 -12.95 5.09 -5.10
N PHE A 229 -11.92 4.81 -5.90
CA PHE A 229 -11.90 5.16 -7.32
C PHE A 229 -11.37 4.03 -8.20
N ARG A 230 -11.73 4.07 -9.46
CA ARG A 230 -11.10 3.38 -10.56
C ARG A 230 -10.49 4.40 -11.51
N VAL A 231 -9.34 4.06 -12.06
CA VAL A 231 -8.50 5.00 -12.83
C VAL A 231 -8.31 4.51 -14.25
N TYR A 232 -8.49 5.42 -15.19
CA TYR A 232 -8.20 5.22 -16.61
C TYR A 232 -7.11 6.20 -17.03
N PHE A 233 -6.22 5.77 -17.90
CA PHE A 233 -5.10 6.59 -18.36
C PHE A 233 -5.56 7.79 -19.20
N PRO A 234 -4.71 8.82 -19.34
CA PRO A 234 -5.00 9.98 -20.18
C PRO A 234 -5.41 9.57 -21.59
N GLY A 235 -6.42 10.27 -22.13
CA GLY A 235 -6.99 9.97 -23.45
C GLY A 235 -8.09 8.91 -23.45
N ALA A 236 -8.44 8.30 -22.32
CA ALA A 236 -9.56 7.37 -22.23
C ALA A 236 -10.90 8.09 -22.49
N LYS A 237 -11.76 7.46 -23.28
CA LYS A 237 -13.11 7.95 -23.63
C LYS A 237 -14.19 6.96 -23.23
N PRO A 238 -15.44 7.39 -23.01
CA PRO A 238 -16.54 6.50 -22.61
C PRO A 238 -17.07 5.60 -23.74
N THR A 239 -16.56 5.77 -24.95
CA THR A 239 -16.91 4.98 -26.13
C THR A 239 -16.18 3.65 -26.15
N LYS A 240 -16.67 2.68 -26.90
CA LYS A 240 -15.95 1.42 -27.16
C LYS A 240 -14.64 1.72 -27.88
N ALA A 241 -13.57 0.99 -27.52
CA ALA A 241 -12.28 1.11 -28.21
C ALA A 241 -12.35 0.59 -29.64
N ASP A 242 -13.22 -0.40 -29.86
CA ASP A 242 -13.65 -0.94 -31.17
C ASP A 242 -15.13 -1.35 -31.06
N THR A 243 -15.70 -1.96 -32.08
CA THR A 243 -17.11 -2.35 -32.11
C THR A 243 -17.52 -3.37 -31.03
N GLU A 244 -16.56 -4.03 -30.36
CA GLU A 244 -16.83 -5.11 -29.42
C GLU A 244 -16.36 -4.83 -27.98
N ASN A 245 -15.29 -4.01 -27.79
CA ASN A 245 -14.63 -3.91 -26.49
C ASN A 245 -14.79 -2.54 -25.83
N TRP A 246 -15.30 -2.54 -24.60
CA TRP A 246 -15.29 -1.36 -23.73
C TRP A 246 -13.91 -1.10 -23.17
N ILE A 247 -13.53 0.17 -23.04
CA ILE A 247 -12.31 0.55 -22.32
C ILE A 247 -12.44 0.14 -20.85
N HIS A 248 -11.52 -0.68 -20.37
CA HIS A 248 -11.46 -1.11 -18.97
C HIS A 248 -10.44 -0.28 -18.21
N SER A 249 -10.80 0.08 -16.95
CA SER A 249 -9.81 0.65 -16.03
C SER A 249 -8.74 -0.37 -15.74
N LYS A 250 -7.47 0.03 -15.78
CA LYS A 250 -6.33 -0.83 -15.43
C LYS A 250 -6.00 -0.76 -13.94
N HIS A 251 -6.45 0.30 -13.24
CA HIS A 251 -6.11 0.58 -11.85
C HIS A 251 -7.35 0.86 -11.02
N VAL A 252 -7.24 0.55 -9.74
CA VAL A 252 -8.13 1.03 -8.68
C VAL A 252 -7.31 1.83 -7.68
N LEU A 253 -7.95 2.80 -7.01
CA LEU A 253 -7.28 3.73 -6.12
C LEU A 253 -8.03 3.84 -4.80
N GLN A 254 -7.30 3.57 -3.71
CA GLN A 254 -7.75 3.71 -2.35
C GLN A 254 -7.05 4.91 -1.70
N VAL A 255 -7.81 5.85 -1.18
CA VAL A 255 -7.27 6.98 -0.42
C VAL A 255 -7.11 6.55 1.04
N PHE A 256 -5.94 6.77 1.59
CA PHE A 256 -5.61 6.44 2.97
C PHE A 256 -5.04 7.67 3.69
N PRO A 257 -5.89 8.47 4.33
CA PRO A 257 -5.44 9.65 5.06
C PRO A 257 -4.50 9.30 6.22
N LYS A 258 -3.49 10.14 6.46
CA LYS A 258 -2.47 9.92 7.50
C LYS A 258 -3.02 9.73 8.92
N ASN A 259 -4.14 10.37 9.21
CA ASN A 259 -4.81 10.30 10.53
C ASN A 259 -5.77 9.13 10.69
N THR A 260 -5.85 8.23 9.72
CA THR A 260 -6.70 7.03 9.78
C THR A 260 -5.87 5.78 10.03
N LYS A 261 -6.57 4.71 10.45
CA LYS A 261 -6.00 3.36 10.59
C LYS A 261 -6.81 2.43 9.73
N LEU A 262 -6.12 1.51 9.04
CA LEU A 262 -6.74 0.43 8.29
C LEU A 262 -6.49 -0.89 8.99
N LEU A 263 -7.51 -1.73 9.08
CA LEU A 263 -7.37 -3.12 9.47
C LEU A 263 -6.65 -3.87 8.34
N ILE A 264 -5.61 -4.60 8.68
CA ILE A 264 -4.75 -5.30 7.70
C ILE A 264 -5.56 -6.30 6.86
N SER A 265 -6.51 -7.04 7.46
CA SER A 265 -7.38 -7.96 6.71
C SER A 265 -8.27 -7.26 5.69
N GLU A 266 -8.80 -6.08 5.99
CA GLU A 266 -9.61 -5.30 5.05
C GLU A 266 -8.76 -4.78 3.88
N TRP A 267 -7.58 -4.24 4.21
CA TRP A 267 -6.63 -3.76 3.21
C TRP A 267 -6.18 -4.88 2.26
N SER A 268 -5.78 -6.04 2.80
CA SER A 268 -5.33 -7.16 1.99
C SER A 268 -6.45 -7.73 1.11
N ARG A 269 -7.71 -7.72 1.60
CA ARG A 269 -8.88 -8.09 0.82
C ARG A 269 -9.07 -7.17 -0.39
N ALA A 270 -8.98 -5.85 -0.20
CA ALA A 270 -9.12 -4.87 -1.27
C ALA A 270 -8.04 -5.06 -2.36
N VAL A 271 -6.79 -5.31 -1.96
CA VAL A 271 -5.70 -5.61 -2.90
C VAL A 271 -5.97 -6.90 -3.67
N ARG A 272 -6.39 -7.98 -2.99
CA ARG A 272 -6.71 -9.26 -3.65
C ARG A 272 -7.88 -9.14 -4.63
N VAL A 273 -8.92 -8.39 -4.28
CA VAL A 273 -10.04 -8.12 -5.20
C VAL A 273 -9.55 -7.41 -6.46
N ALA A 274 -8.69 -6.41 -6.32
CA ALA A 274 -8.11 -5.72 -7.49
C ALA A 274 -7.32 -6.70 -8.38
N HIS A 275 -6.47 -7.53 -7.80
CA HIS A 275 -5.69 -8.52 -8.54
C HIS A 275 -6.56 -9.59 -9.23
N SER A 276 -7.63 -10.07 -8.59
CA SER A 276 -8.54 -11.07 -9.17
C SER A 276 -9.21 -10.59 -10.46
N VAL A 277 -9.37 -9.28 -10.62
CA VAL A 277 -9.90 -8.63 -11.82
C VAL A 277 -8.81 -7.98 -12.69
N ARG A 278 -7.55 -8.39 -12.52
CA ARG A 278 -6.38 -7.93 -13.29
C ARG A 278 -6.20 -6.40 -13.24
N LYS A 279 -6.35 -5.81 -12.07
CA LYS A 279 -6.12 -4.38 -11.85
C LYS A 279 -4.99 -4.16 -10.85
N THR A 280 -4.18 -3.16 -11.13
CA THR A 280 -3.19 -2.67 -10.15
C THR A 280 -3.90 -1.89 -9.06
N PHE A 281 -3.57 -2.18 -7.81
CA PHE A 281 -4.05 -1.43 -6.67
C PHE A 281 -3.12 -0.26 -6.37
N ILE A 282 -3.67 0.95 -6.34
CA ILE A 282 -2.94 2.17 -5.96
C ILE A 282 -3.42 2.65 -4.60
N LEU A 283 -2.49 2.85 -3.69
CA LEU A 283 -2.72 3.53 -2.42
C LEU A 283 -2.32 4.99 -2.56
N ALA A 284 -3.23 5.90 -2.21
CA ALA A 284 -2.97 7.34 -2.17
C ALA A 284 -2.94 7.82 -0.72
N ILE A 285 -1.83 8.45 -0.31
CA ILE A 285 -1.70 9.11 0.99
C ILE A 285 -1.71 10.62 0.76
N PRO A 286 -2.82 11.33 1.09
CA PRO A 286 -2.93 12.76 0.85
C PRO A 286 -1.88 13.58 1.62
N GLY A 287 -1.27 14.54 0.93
CA GLY A 287 -0.23 15.42 1.46
C GLY A 287 1.16 14.77 1.48
N ARG A 288 2.21 15.63 1.53
CA ARG A 288 3.61 15.19 1.61
C ARG A 288 3.90 14.54 2.96
N ALA A 289 4.92 13.67 3.00
CA ALA A 289 5.42 13.11 4.25
C ALA A 289 5.66 14.21 5.28
N SER A 290 5.02 14.09 6.44
CA SER A 290 5.28 15.01 7.55
C SER A 290 6.67 14.72 8.06
N SER A 291 7.48 15.77 8.25
CA SER A 291 8.81 15.70 8.86
C SER A 291 8.80 15.32 10.36
N LYS A 292 7.64 15.05 10.95
CA LYS A 292 7.55 14.49 12.30
C LYS A 292 8.08 13.06 12.26
N LYS A 293 9.33 12.91 12.65
CA LYS A 293 10.07 11.67 12.79
C LYS A 293 9.44 10.80 13.89
N SER A 294 8.41 10.03 13.55
CA SER A 294 8.18 8.78 14.29
C SER A 294 9.34 7.86 13.90
N LYS A 295 9.91 7.14 14.86
CA LYS A 295 10.92 6.12 14.54
C LYS A 295 10.26 5.13 13.57
N PRO A 296 10.77 4.99 12.34
CA PRO A 296 10.12 4.13 11.37
C PRO A 296 10.19 2.68 11.85
N ARG A 297 9.10 1.95 11.71
CA ARG A 297 9.08 0.51 11.94
C ARG A 297 9.60 -0.17 10.68
N ILE A 298 10.68 -0.91 10.79
CA ILE A 298 11.12 -1.91 9.83
C ILE A 298 11.52 -3.11 10.68
N ASP A 299 10.97 -4.27 10.37
CA ASP A 299 11.15 -5.46 11.18
C ASP A 299 12.40 -6.25 10.77
N MET A 300 12.65 -6.38 9.45
CA MET A 300 13.79 -7.15 8.91
C MET A 300 14.20 -6.63 7.54
N LEU A 301 15.42 -6.92 7.12
CA LEU A 301 15.92 -6.80 5.75
C LEU A 301 15.87 -8.16 5.07
N LEU A 302 15.33 -8.21 3.85
CA LEU A 302 15.10 -9.45 3.11
C LEU A 302 16.04 -9.56 1.91
N TYR A 303 16.73 -10.67 1.81
CA TYR A 303 17.47 -11.10 0.64
C TYR A 303 16.60 -12.00 -0.22
N HIS A 304 16.74 -11.92 -1.54
CA HIS A 304 15.86 -12.61 -2.47
C HIS A 304 16.67 -13.63 -3.33
N ARG A 305 16.40 -13.70 -4.61
CA ARG A 305 17.09 -14.58 -5.56
C ARG A 305 17.46 -13.83 -6.82
N HIS A 306 18.65 -14.14 -7.36
CA HIS A 306 19.03 -13.78 -8.71
C HIS A 306 19.34 -15.05 -9.51
N GLY A 307 18.70 -15.22 -10.69
CA GLY A 307 18.95 -16.39 -11.53
C GLY A 307 18.68 -17.74 -10.86
N GLY A 308 17.77 -17.80 -9.88
CA GLY A 308 17.43 -19.04 -9.14
C GLY A 308 18.30 -19.30 -7.90
N VAL A 309 19.39 -18.54 -7.69
CA VAL A 309 20.26 -18.65 -6.52
C VAL A 309 19.83 -17.65 -5.45
N ALA A 310 19.81 -18.07 -4.19
CA ALA A 310 19.50 -17.17 -3.07
C ALA A 310 20.64 -16.16 -2.87
N ASP A 311 20.29 -14.88 -2.73
CA ASP A 311 21.25 -13.82 -2.43
C ASP A 311 21.82 -14.02 -1.03
N SER A 312 23.12 -13.76 -0.86
CA SER A 312 23.86 -13.88 0.40
C SER A 312 24.23 -12.50 0.95
N PRO A 313 24.13 -12.27 2.27
CA PRO A 313 24.54 -11.01 2.88
C PRO A 313 26.00 -10.62 2.63
N GLU A 314 26.87 -11.58 2.38
CA GLU A 314 28.30 -11.37 2.08
C GLU A 314 28.52 -10.82 0.66
N THR A 315 27.70 -11.25 -0.29
CA THR A 315 27.90 -10.93 -1.73
C THR A 315 26.88 -9.95 -2.27
N ASP A 316 25.65 -9.94 -1.73
CA ASP A 316 24.53 -9.24 -2.30
C ASP A 316 23.92 -8.22 -1.34
N PRO A 317 23.29 -7.15 -1.85
CA PRO A 317 22.50 -6.24 -1.03
C PRO A 317 21.12 -6.82 -0.70
N PRO A 318 20.50 -6.42 0.41
CA PRO A 318 19.10 -6.75 0.68
C PRO A 318 18.18 -6.08 -0.35
N LYS A 319 17.06 -6.73 -0.68
CA LYS A 319 16.12 -6.27 -1.69
C LYS A 319 14.93 -5.53 -1.12
N TYR A 320 14.44 -5.95 0.06
CA TYR A 320 13.23 -5.41 0.66
C TYR A 320 13.42 -5.09 2.14
N ALA A 321 12.74 -4.04 2.59
CA ALA A 321 12.52 -3.73 4.00
C ALA A 321 11.16 -4.29 4.41
N MET A 322 11.11 -5.28 5.33
CA MET A 322 9.90 -5.98 5.70
C MET A 322 9.22 -5.37 6.91
N LEU A 323 7.88 -5.29 6.84
CA LEU A 323 6.98 -5.13 7.98
C LEU A 323 6.09 -6.37 8.06
N ALA A 324 6.07 -7.00 9.22
CA ALA A 324 5.25 -8.18 9.48
C ALA A 324 4.04 -7.82 10.35
N PHE A 325 2.85 -8.23 9.93
CA PHE A 325 1.58 -7.97 10.61
C PHE A 325 0.75 -9.24 10.74
N SER A 326 -0.03 -9.33 11.80
CA SER A 326 -1.20 -10.20 11.81
C SER A 326 -2.34 -9.54 11.05
N GLU A 327 -3.23 -10.34 10.44
CA GLU A 327 -4.44 -9.82 9.79
C GLU A 327 -5.36 -9.04 10.74
N GLU A 328 -5.21 -9.24 12.07
CA GLU A 328 -5.96 -8.57 13.13
C GLU A 328 -5.34 -7.23 13.57
N GLU A 329 -4.16 -6.88 13.06
CA GLU A 329 -3.49 -5.62 13.41
C GLU A 329 -4.01 -4.47 12.53
N TYR A 330 -3.79 -3.25 13.03
CA TYR A 330 -4.06 -2.02 12.29
C TYR A 330 -2.76 -1.34 11.88
N ILE A 331 -2.75 -0.76 10.69
CA ILE A 331 -1.68 0.11 10.24
C ILE A 331 -2.20 1.55 10.11
N GLY A 332 -1.43 2.52 10.61
CA GLY A 332 -1.70 3.95 10.44
C GLY A 332 -1.07 4.52 9.17
N GLY A 333 -1.70 5.53 8.56
CA GLY A 333 -1.14 6.19 7.39
C GLY A 333 0.23 6.84 7.66
N VAL A 334 0.45 7.42 8.85
CA VAL A 334 1.77 7.96 9.27
C VAL A 334 2.80 6.83 9.42
N GLU A 335 2.42 5.70 10.02
CA GLU A 335 3.30 4.55 10.22
C GLU A 335 3.78 3.99 8.87
N LEU A 336 2.84 3.74 7.95
CA LEU A 336 3.15 3.25 6.62
C LEU A 336 4.03 4.22 5.83
N SER A 337 3.66 5.50 5.78
CA SER A 337 4.43 6.54 5.08
C SER A 337 5.87 6.68 5.65
N SER A 338 6.02 6.59 6.98
CA SER A 338 7.34 6.65 7.63
C SER A 338 8.20 5.42 7.30
N ALA A 339 7.60 4.23 7.27
CA ALA A 339 8.30 3.00 6.91
C ALA A 339 8.76 3.01 5.45
N ILE A 340 7.89 3.48 4.54
CA ILE A 340 8.23 3.61 3.12
C ILE A 340 9.35 4.64 2.92
N ALA A 341 9.30 5.78 3.61
CA ALA A 341 10.36 6.78 3.54
C ALA A 341 11.71 6.21 4.01
N ALA A 342 11.72 5.46 5.12
CA ALA A 342 12.94 4.83 5.62
C ALA A 342 13.47 3.74 4.68
N ALA A 343 12.61 2.93 4.10
CA ALA A 343 13.01 1.93 3.11
C ALA A 343 13.60 2.61 1.85
N LYS A 344 13.01 3.73 1.42
CA LYS A 344 13.51 4.53 0.29
C LYS A 344 14.91 5.11 0.58
N ASP A 345 15.14 5.60 1.80
CA ASP A 345 16.47 6.10 2.21
C ASP A 345 17.52 4.97 2.15
N MET A 346 17.11 3.73 2.41
CA MET A 346 17.93 2.53 2.24
C MET A 346 17.90 1.98 0.80
N LYS A 347 17.28 2.65 -0.16
CA LYS A 347 17.15 2.25 -1.58
C LYS A 347 16.39 0.93 -1.79
N MET A 348 15.47 0.59 -0.90
CA MET A 348 14.67 -0.65 -0.93
C MET A 348 13.19 -0.37 -1.11
N ASP A 349 12.46 -1.34 -1.65
CA ASP A 349 11.01 -1.37 -1.60
C ASP A 349 10.53 -1.95 -0.26
N VAL A 350 9.31 -1.59 0.15
CA VAL A 350 8.69 -2.17 1.35
C VAL A 350 8.01 -3.48 0.98
N MET A 351 8.19 -4.49 1.84
CA MET A 351 7.46 -5.76 1.81
C MET A 351 6.56 -5.86 3.04
N LEU A 352 5.25 -5.94 2.84
CA LEU A 352 4.33 -6.33 3.91
C LEU A 352 4.19 -7.84 3.90
N ALA A 353 4.49 -8.48 5.03
CA ALA A 353 4.23 -9.89 5.29
C ALA A 353 3.02 -10.00 6.22
N ILE A 354 1.91 -10.53 5.75
CA ILE A 354 0.66 -10.60 6.50
C ILE A 354 0.38 -12.05 6.86
N MET A 355 0.34 -12.33 8.16
CA MET A 355 -0.03 -13.61 8.73
C MET A 355 -1.54 -13.68 8.93
N ASP A 356 -2.19 -14.67 8.37
CA ASP A 356 -3.60 -14.99 8.61
C ASP A 356 -3.80 -15.87 9.86
N ARG A 357 -5.05 -16.22 10.16
CA ARG A 357 -5.41 -17.06 11.33
C ARG A 357 -4.92 -18.50 11.24
N GLU A 358 -4.59 -18.98 10.04
CA GLU A 358 -4.00 -20.30 9.81
C GLU A 358 -2.46 -20.23 9.78
N THR A 359 -1.90 -19.07 10.11
CA THR A 359 -0.46 -18.77 10.10
C THR A 359 0.20 -18.78 8.71
N ALA A 360 -0.59 -18.80 7.65
CA ALA A 360 -0.09 -18.63 6.29
C ALA A 360 0.32 -17.18 6.04
N ILE A 361 1.43 -16.99 5.30
CA ILE A 361 1.97 -15.67 5.03
C ILE A 361 1.67 -15.25 3.59
N THR A 362 1.09 -14.07 3.47
CA THR A 362 0.88 -13.40 2.17
C THR A 362 1.78 -12.18 2.08
N TYR A 363 2.45 -12.00 0.94
CA TYR A 363 3.40 -10.90 0.73
C TYR A 363 2.87 -9.88 -0.25
N TYR A 364 3.01 -8.59 0.12
CA TYR A 364 2.66 -7.45 -0.73
C TYR A 364 3.86 -6.51 -0.84
N ARG A 365 4.30 -6.29 -2.07
CA ARG A 365 5.32 -5.27 -2.36
C ARG A 365 4.65 -3.91 -2.50
N ILE A 366 5.20 -2.91 -1.83
CA ILE A 366 4.80 -1.51 -1.95
C ILE A 366 5.88 -0.76 -2.69
N GLN A 367 5.54 -0.24 -3.86
CA GLN A 367 6.44 0.51 -4.71
C GLN A 367 5.91 1.93 -4.92
N GLN A 368 6.77 2.92 -4.68
CA GLN A 368 6.39 4.32 -4.92
C GLN A 368 6.21 4.59 -6.41
N ILE A 369 5.15 5.32 -6.74
CA ILE A 369 4.94 5.92 -8.05
C ILE A 369 4.83 7.44 -7.92
N THR A 370 5.09 8.17 -8.99
CA THR A 370 4.97 9.63 -9.00
C THR A 370 4.05 10.09 -10.13
N LEU A 371 3.20 11.08 -9.82
CA LEU A 371 2.62 11.98 -10.80
C LEU A 371 3.48 13.25 -10.83
N PRO A 372 3.83 13.80 -11.99
CA PRO A 372 4.62 15.02 -12.10
C PRO A 372 4.01 16.16 -11.29
N ASN A 373 4.81 16.82 -10.44
CA ASN A 373 4.38 17.96 -9.62
C ASN A 373 3.27 17.69 -8.59
N SER A 374 2.87 16.44 -8.34
CA SER A 374 1.89 16.13 -7.30
C SER A 374 2.40 16.47 -5.90
N SER A 375 1.50 16.92 -5.04
CA SER A 375 1.73 17.13 -3.61
C SER A 375 1.33 15.93 -2.76
N HIS A 376 0.90 14.83 -3.37
CA HIS A 376 0.45 13.61 -2.71
C HIS A 376 1.45 12.48 -2.89
N GLU A 377 1.32 11.45 -2.06
CA GLU A 377 2.13 10.23 -2.15
C GLU A 377 1.27 9.12 -2.72
N TYR A 378 1.81 8.41 -3.73
CA TYR A 378 1.15 7.29 -4.40
C TYR A 378 2.02 6.05 -4.42
N TYR A 379 1.40 4.88 -4.22
CA TYR A 379 2.09 3.61 -4.16
C TYR A 379 1.31 2.54 -4.91
N GLU A 380 1.98 1.81 -5.80
CA GLU A 380 1.47 0.55 -6.33
C GLU A 380 1.66 -0.55 -5.28
N ILE A 381 0.64 -1.41 -5.16
CA ILE A 381 0.67 -2.55 -4.27
C ILE A 381 0.51 -3.81 -5.12
N ASP A 382 1.55 -4.63 -5.12
CA ASP A 382 1.58 -5.89 -5.84
C ASP A 382 1.55 -7.07 -4.86
N TRP A 383 0.67 -8.03 -5.11
CA TRP A 383 0.77 -9.33 -4.45
C TRP A 383 1.88 -10.13 -5.12
N ILE A 384 2.83 -10.61 -4.33
CA ILE A 384 3.96 -11.38 -4.84
C ILE A 384 4.10 -12.71 -4.11
N GLN A 385 4.71 -13.67 -4.79
CA GLN A 385 5.20 -14.91 -4.21
C GLN A 385 6.74 -14.85 -4.26
N PRO A 386 7.40 -14.88 -3.09
CA PRO A 386 8.86 -14.89 -3.02
C PRO A 386 9.49 -16.13 -3.59
#